data_314ff6872a8b8130698ac8c373be4bcd
#
_entry.id   314ff6872a8b8130698ac8c373be4bcd
#
_cell.length_a   1.000
_cell.length_b   1.000
_cell.length_c   1.000
_cell.angle_alpha   90.00
_cell.angle_beta   90.00
_cell.angle_gamma   90.00
#
_symmetry.space_group_name_H-M   'P 1'
#
loop_
_entity.id
_entity.type
_entity.pdbx_description
1 polymer ?
#
loop_
_entity_poly.entity_id
_entity_poly.type
_entity_poly.pdbx_seq_one_letter_code
_entity_poly.pdbx_strand_id
1 'polypeptide(L)'
;MKRRYSWPIGIFAIIVVLLIALHIALPYVVRDYLNGKLADMGDYRGQITDVDLALWRGAYKINGLKIVKVDGKVPVPFVNAPVIDLAVSWHSLWYDHAVVAQVQFFNPEINFVDGGPNKQNSQTGKGTDWRAQLGKLLPITLDEVQIHDGKITFRNFNSRPPVNMNASNVEASIYNLTNVVDKQGKRDARFEGKAKLLGHAPLETSATFDPLSNFEDFQFRLRARDIELKSMNDFASAYGKFDFNAGHGDVVIEAQAKKAQVSGYIKPLLRDVEVFNWQQDVENKDKSIFRSVWEAIVGGTETVLKNQAKNQFATKVELSGNVHQQNISAFEAFLQILRNGFIQAFNARYERPKPDAG
;
A
#
# COMPACT_ATOMS: atom_id res chain seq x y z
N MET A 1 48.81 -2.63 52.64
CA MET A 1 48.36 -1.80 51.50
C MET A 1 47.39 -2.46 50.49
N LYS A 2 46.86 -3.66 50.71
CA LYS A 2 46.00 -4.38 49.73
C LYS A 2 44.49 -4.22 49.90
N ARG A 3 44.00 -3.58 50.96
CA ARG A 3 42.55 -3.53 51.29
C ARG A 3 41.80 -2.29 50.69
N ARG A 4 42.50 -1.34 50.09
CA ARG A 4 41.92 -0.06 49.61
C ARG A 4 41.32 -0.17 48.21
N TYR A 5 41.63 -1.17 47.42
CA TYR A 5 41.16 -1.38 46.06
C TYR A 5 40.09 -2.45 45.91
N SER A 6 39.81 -3.23 46.93
CA SER A 6 38.83 -4.32 46.86
C SER A 6 37.38 -3.82 46.75
N TRP A 7 37.06 -2.69 47.39
CA TRP A 7 35.74 -2.09 47.38
C TRP A 7 35.34 -1.52 46.00
N PRO A 8 36.15 -0.68 45.32
CA PRO A 8 35.82 -0.16 43.98
C PRO A 8 35.81 -1.29 42.95
N ILE A 9 36.67 -2.32 43.04
CA ILE A 9 36.64 -3.49 42.16
C ILE A 9 35.35 -4.30 42.38
N GLY A 10 34.90 -4.46 43.62
CA GLY A 10 33.65 -5.15 43.94
C GLY A 10 32.41 -4.42 43.37
N ILE A 11 32.36 -3.08 43.53
CA ILE A 11 31.30 -2.24 42.97
C ILE A 11 31.32 -2.31 41.44
N PHE A 12 32.49 -2.21 40.81
CA PHE A 12 32.63 -2.31 39.37
C PHE A 12 32.15 -3.68 38.86
N ALA A 13 32.52 -4.79 39.51
CA ALA A 13 32.05 -6.12 39.15
C ALA A 13 30.54 -6.26 39.27
N ILE A 14 29.94 -5.71 40.32
CA ILE A 14 28.48 -5.67 40.49
C ILE A 14 27.81 -4.87 39.34
N ILE A 15 28.32 -3.71 38.97
CA ILE A 15 27.82 -2.88 37.88
C ILE A 15 27.90 -3.66 36.57
N VAL A 16 29.02 -4.31 36.29
CA VAL A 16 29.20 -5.13 35.08
C VAL A 16 28.17 -6.28 35.02
N VAL A 17 27.99 -6.99 36.15
CA VAL A 17 26.99 -8.07 36.22
C VAL A 17 25.57 -7.53 36.01
N LEU A 18 25.23 -6.39 36.61
CA LEU A 18 23.93 -5.74 36.40
C LEU A 18 23.72 -5.29 34.94
N LEU A 19 24.75 -4.76 34.30
CA LEU A 19 24.68 -4.38 32.88
C LEU A 19 24.49 -5.60 31.97
N ILE A 20 25.18 -6.70 32.26
CA ILE A 20 25.00 -7.97 31.54
C ILE A 20 23.58 -8.53 31.76
N ALA A 21 23.11 -8.55 33.00
CA ALA A 21 21.76 -9.00 33.31
C ALA A 21 20.69 -8.16 32.64
N LEU A 22 20.87 -6.82 32.64
CA LEU A 22 19.99 -5.89 31.95
C LEU A 22 20.02 -6.11 30.44
N HIS A 23 21.22 -6.28 29.87
CA HIS A 23 21.37 -6.53 28.42
C HIS A 23 20.65 -7.82 27.98
N ILE A 24 20.67 -8.87 28.80
CA ILE A 24 19.96 -10.13 28.52
C ILE A 24 18.46 -10.00 28.72
N ALA A 25 18.01 -9.29 29.77
CA ALA A 25 16.60 -9.20 30.12
C ALA A 25 15.82 -8.18 29.26
N LEU A 26 16.47 -7.08 28.84
CA LEU A 26 15.81 -5.97 28.17
C LEU A 26 15.11 -6.35 26.85
N PRO A 27 15.66 -7.19 25.97
CA PRO A 27 14.97 -7.64 24.76
C PRO A 27 13.61 -8.30 25.06
N TYR A 28 13.55 -9.15 26.07
CA TYR A 28 12.30 -9.82 26.48
C TYR A 28 11.26 -8.82 27.01
N VAL A 29 11.69 -7.87 27.83
CA VAL A 29 10.80 -6.83 28.35
C VAL A 29 10.25 -5.96 27.23
N VAL A 30 11.11 -5.56 26.28
CA VAL A 30 10.69 -4.76 25.12
C VAL A 30 9.75 -5.56 24.21
N ARG A 31 10.07 -6.81 23.93
CA ARG A 31 9.19 -7.71 23.15
C ARG A 31 7.81 -7.83 23.78
N ASP A 32 7.74 -8.13 25.07
CA ASP A 32 6.48 -8.33 25.76
C ASP A 32 5.67 -7.02 25.85
N TYR A 33 6.34 -5.89 26.04
CA TYR A 33 5.72 -4.56 25.98
C TYR A 33 5.12 -4.30 24.58
N LEU A 34 5.88 -4.52 23.50
CA LEU A 34 5.42 -4.32 22.13
C LEU A 34 4.27 -5.29 21.80
N ASN A 35 4.36 -6.55 22.20
CA ASN A 35 3.28 -7.52 22.02
C ASN A 35 2.01 -7.10 22.76
N GLY A 36 2.14 -6.55 23.96
CA GLY A 36 1.01 -5.98 24.69
C GLY A 36 0.34 -4.81 23.95
N LYS A 37 1.12 -3.95 23.27
CA LYS A 37 0.58 -2.84 22.45
C LYS A 37 -0.04 -3.33 21.14
N LEU A 38 0.50 -4.39 20.55
CA LEU A 38 0.01 -4.98 19.31
C LEU A 38 -1.19 -5.89 19.50
N ALA A 39 -1.47 -6.35 20.73
CA ALA A 39 -2.55 -7.28 21.04
C ALA A 39 -3.94 -6.69 20.74
N ASP A 40 -4.09 -5.37 20.87
CA ASP A 40 -5.36 -4.66 20.65
C ASP A 40 -5.13 -3.45 19.71
N MET A 41 -5.40 -3.67 18.44
CA MET A 41 -5.32 -2.70 17.37
C MET A 41 -6.68 -2.50 16.66
N GLY A 42 -7.79 -2.69 17.38
CA GLY A 42 -9.12 -2.65 16.80
C GLY A 42 -9.46 -3.94 16.06
N ASP A 43 -9.75 -3.87 14.77
CA ASP A 43 -10.07 -5.06 13.94
C ASP A 43 -8.88 -5.98 13.70
N TYR A 44 -7.69 -5.61 14.17
CA TYR A 44 -6.44 -6.35 13.96
C TYR A 44 -5.73 -6.62 15.28
N ARG A 45 -4.90 -7.62 15.28
CA ARG A 45 -3.92 -7.90 16.34
C ARG A 45 -2.58 -8.22 15.72
N GLY A 46 -1.54 -7.75 16.37
CA GLY A 46 -0.16 -8.03 15.96
C GLY A 46 0.60 -8.83 16.99
N GLN A 47 1.68 -9.43 16.53
CA GLN A 47 2.65 -10.13 17.37
C GLN A 47 4.01 -10.03 16.72
N ILE A 48 5.05 -9.90 17.55
CA ILE A 48 6.46 -10.03 17.15
C ILE A 48 7.06 -11.26 17.83
N THR A 49 8.04 -11.86 17.17
CA THR A 49 8.70 -13.05 17.67
C THR A 49 9.81 -12.70 18.63
N ASP A 50 10.66 -11.75 18.26
CA ASP A 50 11.85 -11.39 19.02
C ASP A 50 12.29 -9.94 18.77
N VAL A 51 13.14 -9.42 19.67
CA VAL A 51 13.77 -8.10 19.59
C VAL A 51 15.25 -8.22 19.90
N ASP A 52 16.09 -7.75 18.99
CA ASP A 52 17.52 -7.62 19.19
C ASP A 52 17.89 -6.16 19.48
N LEU A 53 18.56 -5.91 20.57
CA LEU A 53 18.93 -4.56 21.00
C LEU A 53 20.43 -4.31 20.84
N ALA A 54 20.80 -3.32 20.05
CA ALA A 54 22.15 -2.84 19.90
C ALA A 54 22.29 -1.42 20.50
N LEU A 55 22.13 -1.30 21.81
CA LEU A 55 22.01 -0.03 22.52
C LEU A 55 23.17 0.92 22.26
N TRP A 56 24.41 0.39 22.15
CA TRP A 56 25.60 1.22 21.86
C TRP A 56 25.57 1.87 20.47
N ARG A 57 24.78 1.30 19.54
CA ARG A 57 24.59 1.83 18.18
C ARG A 57 23.33 2.66 18.06
N GLY A 58 22.50 2.73 19.11
CA GLY A 58 21.18 3.32 19.04
C GLY A 58 20.25 2.59 18.08
N ALA A 59 20.45 1.29 17.90
CA ALA A 59 19.69 0.48 16.96
C ALA A 59 18.98 -0.67 17.67
N TYR A 60 17.83 -1.05 17.18
CA TYR A 60 17.17 -2.28 17.56
C TYR A 60 16.48 -2.92 16.35
N LYS A 61 16.40 -4.23 16.37
CA LYS A 61 15.79 -5.01 15.30
C LYS A 61 14.59 -5.76 15.85
N ILE A 62 13.48 -5.69 15.14
CA ILE A 62 12.29 -6.48 15.42
C ILE A 62 12.23 -7.62 14.42
N ASN A 63 12.06 -8.84 14.92
CA ASN A 63 11.96 -10.03 14.11
C ASN A 63 10.53 -10.60 14.15
N GLY A 64 10.01 -10.96 12.98
CA GLY A 64 8.78 -11.72 12.81
C GLY A 64 7.50 -10.99 13.19
N LEU A 65 7.37 -9.70 12.80
CA LEU A 65 6.09 -9.00 12.96
C LEU A 65 5.04 -9.63 12.06
N LYS A 66 3.92 -10.06 12.66
CA LYS A 66 2.71 -10.49 11.97
C LYS A 66 1.51 -9.72 12.50
N ILE A 67 0.70 -9.19 11.59
CA ILE A 67 -0.57 -8.54 11.91
C ILE A 67 -1.67 -9.31 11.21
N VAL A 68 -2.65 -9.80 11.96
CA VAL A 68 -3.76 -10.61 11.46
C VAL A 68 -5.08 -9.96 11.83
N LYS A 69 -6.12 -10.21 11.04
CA LYS A 69 -7.47 -9.77 11.35
C LYS A 69 -8.05 -10.59 12.52
N VAL A 70 -8.74 -9.94 13.47
CA VAL A 70 -9.19 -10.57 14.71
C VAL A 70 -10.26 -11.65 14.46
N ASP A 71 -11.13 -11.45 13.48
CA ASP A 71 -12.22 -12.40 13.18
C ASP A 71 -11.75 -13.75 12.59
N GLY A 72 -10.47 -13.86 12.26
CA GLY A 72 -9.81 -15.11 11.87
C GLY A 72 -10.31 -15.76 10.58
N LYS A 73 -11.19 -15.11 9.82
CA LYS A 73 -11.76 -15.65 8.58
C LYS A 73 -10.89 -15.42 7.34
N VAL A 74 -9.87 -14.56 7.45
CA VAL A 74 -8.93 -14.30 6.37
C VAL A 74 -7.71 -15.22 6.53
N PRO A 75 -7.39 -16.07 5.53
CA PRO A 75 -6.37 -17.11 5.69
C PRO A 75 -4.92 -16.60 5.60
N VAL A 76 -4.73 -15.31 5.36
CA VAL A 76 -3.39 -14.69 5.22
C VAL A 76 -3.25 -13.50 6.20
N PRO A 77 -2.04 -13.26 6.74
CA PRO A 77 -1.81 -12.07 7.56
C PRO A 77 -2.01 -10.79 6.74
N PHE A 78 -2.46 -9.72 7.38
CA PHE A 78 -2.52 -8.41 6.75
C PHE A 78 -1.11 -7.88 6.46
N VAL A 79 -0.25 -7.92 7.48
CA VAL A 79 1.16 -7.57 7.37
C VAL A 79 2.01 -8.73 7.88
N ASN A 80 3.05 -9.07 7.16
CA ASN A 80 4.10 -9.97 7.58
C ASN A 80 5.44 -9.27 7.30
N ALA A 81 6.15 -8.86 8.34
CA ALA A 81 7.46 -8.23 8.20
C ALA A 81 8.50 -9.07 8.96
N PRO A 82 9.27 -9.89 8.22
CA PRO A 82 10.26 -10.77 8.83
C PRO A 82 11.31 -10.03 9.63
N VAL A 83 11.78 -8.90 9.12
CA VAL A 83 12.82 -8.08 9.77
C VAL A 83 12.48 -6.61 9.62
N ILE A 84 12.51 -5.89 10.75
CA ILE A 84 12.41 -4.43 10.81
C ILE A 84 13.63 -3.95 11.58
N ASP A 85 14.46 -3.11 10.94
CA ASP A 85 15.62 -2.50 11.54
C ASP A 85 15.31 -1.03 11.85
N LEU A 86 15.54 -0.64 13.09
CA LEU A 86 15.34 0.72 13.56
C LEU A 86 16.64 1.29 14.05
N ALA A 87 17.05 2.41 13.49
CA ALA A 87 18.23 3.13 13.91
C ALA A 87 17.85 4.54 14.39
N VAL A 88 18.37 4.92 15.56
CA VAL A 88 18.24 6.28 16.13
C VAL A 88 19.56 7.00 15.95
N SER A 89 19.51 8.22 15.42
CA SER A 89 20.68 9.06 15.31
C SER A 89 21.09 9.63 16.68
N TRP A 90 22.16 9.08 17.26
CA TRP A 90 22.76 9.63 18.48
C TRP A 90 23.21 11.08 18.28
N HIS A 91 23.67 11.43 17.07
CA HIS A 91 24.08 12.80 16.76
C HIS A 91 22.92 13.77 16.92
N SER A 92 21.76 13.45 16.32
CA SER A 92 20.56 14.30 16.42
C SER A 92 20.04 14.37 17.85
N LEU A 93 20.16 13.29 18.62
CA LEU A 93 19.77 13.29 20.04
C LEU A 93 20.62 14.26 20.88
N TRP A 94 21.95 14.27 20.67
CA TRP A 94 22.86 15.06 21.50
C TRP A 94 22.99 16.51 21.03
N TYR A 95 22.94 16.79 19.74
CA TYR A 95 23.18 18.12 19.16
C TYR A 95 21.92 18.87 18.78
N ASP A 96 20.92 18.14 18.23
CA ASP A 96 19.69 18.76 17.72
C ASP A 96 18.54 18.64 18.71
N HIS A 97 18.73 17.93 19.83
CA HIS A 97 17.72 17.60 20.83
C HIS A 97 16.45 16.94 20.16
N ALA A 98 16.65 16.33 19.01
CA ALA A 98 15.61 15.65 18.24
C ALA A 98 15.93 14.16 18.15
N VAL A 99 14.94 13.33 18.42
CA VAL A 99 15.05 11.90 18.20
C VAL A 99 14.63 11.60 16.76
N VAL A 100 15.61 11.46 15.90
CA VAL A 100 15.41 11.10 14.48
C VAL A 100 15.64 9.61 14.34
N ALA A 101 14.65 8.90 13.83
CA ALA A 101 14.75 7.48 13.58
C ALA A 101 14.55 7.16 12.10
N GLN A 102 15.34 6.22 11.64
CA GLN A 102 15.18 5.55 10.35
C GLN A 102 14.66 4.14 10.59
N VAL A 103 13.68 3.72 9.81
CA VAL A 103 13.11 2.38 9.88
C VAL A 103 13.25 1.71 8.53
N GLN A 104 13.82 0.52 8.51
CA GLN A 104 14.00 -0.29 7.31
C GLN A 104 13.23 -1.60 7.46
N PHE A 105 12.39 -1.89 6.48
CA PHE A 105 11.67 -3.16 6.39
C PHE A 105 12.32 -4.03 5.33
N PHE A 106 12.67 -5.25 5.70
CA PHE A 106 13.25 -6.23 4.77
C PHE A 106 12.24 -7.33 4.47
N ASN A 107 11.94 -7.53 3.19
CA ASN A 107 10.98 -8.51 2.68
C ASN A 107 9.57 -8.42 3.30
N PRO A 108 9.02 -7.21 3.54
CA PRO A 108 7.69 -7.12 4.11
C PRO A 108 6.63 -7.53 3.08
N GLU A 109 5.59 -8.21 3.56
CA GLU A 109 4.42 -8.55 2.77
C GLU A 109 3.17 -7.87 3.33
N ILE A 110 2.38 -7.27 2.44
CA ILE A 110 1.06 -6.71 2.75
C ILE A 110 0.03 -7.43 1.88
N ASN A 111 -1.00 -7.99 2.52
CA ASN A 111 -2.06 -8.70 1.81
C ASN A 111 -3.40 -7.98 2.02
N PHE A 112 -3.92 -7.43 0.95
CA PHE A 112 -5.28 -6.93 0.88
C PHE A 112 -6.22 -8.03 0.38
N VAL A 113 -7.37 -8.19 1.03
CA VAL A 113 -8.34 -9.21 0.67
C VAL A 113 -9.71 -8.57 0.47
N ASP A 114 -10.29 -8.78 -0.71
CA ASP A 114 -11.70 -8.48 -0.98
C ASP A 114 -12.55 -9.70 -0.60
N GLY A 115 -13.36 -9.56 0.43
CA GLY A 115 -14.28 -10.61 0.92
C GLY A 115 -15.56 -10.74 0.07
N GLY A 116 -15.69 -9.96 -1.00
CA GLY A 116 -16.89 -9.91 -1.81
C GLY A 116 -18.10 -9.33 -1.05
N PRO A 117 -19.29 -9.93 -1.18
CA PRO A 117 -20.51 -9.47 -0.49
C PRO A 117 -20.38 -9.51 1.04
N ASN A 118 -19.59 -10.43 1.58
CA ASN A 118 -19.36 -10.54 3.01
C ASN A 118 -18.16 -9.68 3.44
N LYS A 119 -18.43 -8.43 3.81
CA LYS A 119 -17.40 -7.47 4.24
C LYS A 119 -16.59 -7.92 5.47
N GLN A 120 -17.09 -8.84 6.27
CA GLN A 120 -16.35 -9.39 7.42
C GLN A 120 -15.12 -10.20 6.98
N ASN A 121 -15.16 -10.75 5.77
CA ASN A 121 -14.03 -11.48 5.18
C ASN A 121 -13.05 -10.57 4.43
N SER A 122 -13.31 -9.26 4.39
CA SER A 122 -12.41 -8.29 3.74
C SER A 122 -11.30 -7.87 4.69
N GLN A 123 -10.10 -7.69 4.16
CA GLN A 123 -8.90 -7.24 4.86
C GLN A 123 -8.30 -6.06 4.10
N THR A 124 -8.67 -4.84 4.51
CA THR A 124 -8.33 -3.60 3.79
C THR A 124 -7.59 -2.60 4.67
N GLY A 125 -7.27 -2.97 5.91
CA GLY A 125 -6.72 -2.06 6.90
C GLY A 125 -7.76 -1.17 7.60
N LYS A 126 -9.04 -1.34 7.28
CA LYS A 126 -10.16 -0.62 7.94
C LYS A 126 -10.33 -1.10 9.38
N GLY A 127 -10.89 -0.23 10.24
CA GLY A 127 -11.17 -0.56 11.64
C GLY A 127 -9.97 -0.36 12.57
N THR A 128 -8.86 0.17 12.07
CA THR A 128 -7.66 0.49 12.85
C THR A 128 -7.13 1.86 12.48
N ASP A 129 -6.89 2.70 13.45
CA ASP A 129 -6.12 3.93 13.28
C ASP A 129 -4.62 3.61 13.27
N TRP A 130 -4.09 3.32 12.07
CA TRP A 130 -2.70 2.92 11.86
C TRP A 130 -1.70 3.97 12.34
N ARG A 131 -2.05 5.27 12.23
CA ARG A 131 -1.21 6.36 12.72
C ARG A 131 -1.09 6.31 14.24
N ALA A 132 -2.21 6.23 14.93
CA ALA A 132 -2.23 6.12 16.39
C ALA A 132 -1.50 4.85 16.87
N GLN A 133 -1.64 3.73 16.14
CA GLN A 133 -0.93 2.49 16.47
C GLN A 133 0.57 2.60 16.26
N LEU A 134 1.02 3.17 15.13
CA LEU A 134 2.43 3.44 14.88
C LEU A 134 3.03 4.38 15.93
N GLY A 135 2.30 5.44 16.33
CA GLY A 135 2.72 6.35 17.38
C GLY A 135 2.85 5.70 18.77
N LYS A 136 2.07 4.65 19.07
CA LYS A 136 2.21 3.85 20.29
C LYS A 136 3.42 2.91 20.27
N LEU A 137 3.75 2.39 19.09
CA LEU A 137 4.89 1.46 18.89
C LEU A 137 6.22 2.18 18.82
N LEU A 138 6.20 3.38 18.25
CA LEU A 138 7.39 4.17 17.96
C LEU A 138 7.21 5.57 18.59
N PRO A 139 7.55 5.74 19.87
CA PRO A 139 7.48 7.06 20.53
C PRO A 139 8.58 8.01 20.03
N ILE A 140 8.95 7.89 18.75
CA ILE A 140 10.10 8.53 18.12
C ILE A 140 9.59 9.20 16.86
N THR A 141 10.13 10.35 16.54
CA THR A 141 9.86 11.01 15.28
C THR A 141 10.56 10.25 14.15
N LEU A 142 9.77 9.61 13.28
CA LEU A 142 10.29 8.94 12.09
C LEU A 142 10.65 9.99 11.05
N ASP A 143 11.90 9.97 10.59
CA ASP A 143 12.34 10.81 9.48
C ASP A 143 12.27 10.07 8.15
N GLU A 144 12.72 8.84 8.17
CA GLU A 144 12.82 8.02 6.98
C GLU A 144 12.28 6.61 7.22
N VAL A 145 11.50 6.11 6.28
CA VAL A 145 11.07 4.71 6.20
C VAL A 145 11.51 4.14 4.87
N GLN A 146 12.20 3.01 4.90
CA GLN A 146 12.64 2.29 3.71
C GLN A 146 12.01 0.89 3.66
N ILE A 147 11.69 0.43 2.46
CA ILE A 147 11.18 -0.90 2.18
C ILE A 147 12.11 -1.55 1.15
N HIS A 148 12.64 -2.71 1.49
CA HIS A 148 13.52 -3.50 0.64
C HIS A 148 12.88 -4.84 0.31
N ASP A 149 12.79 -5.15 -0.99
CA ASP A 149 12.25 -6.39 -1.53
C ASP A 149 10.84 -6.75 -0.96
N GLY A 150 9.99 -5.73 -0.84
CA GLY A 150 8.63 -5.90 -0.35
C GLY A 150 7.71 -6.57 -1.37
N LYS A 151 6.54 -7.02 -0.88
CA LYS A 151 5.47 -7.58 -1.69
C LYS A 151 4.12 -7.05 -1.25
N ILE A 152 3.34 -6.57 -2.19
CA ILE A 152 1.94 -6.15 -1.97
C ILE A 152 1.06 -7.08 -2.79
N THR A 153 0.06 -7.69 -2.16
CA THR A 153 -0.85 -8.62 -2.84
C THR A 153 -2.29 -8.21 -2.62
N PHE A 154 -3.08 -8.19 -3.69
CA PHE A 154 -4.54 -8.09 -3.66
C PHE A 154 -5.15 -9.43 -4.00
N ARG A 155 -6.07 -9.92 -3.16
CA ARG A 155 -6.69 -11.24 -3.29
C ARG A 155 -8.21 -11.16 -3.19
N ASN A 156 -8.88 -12.02 -3.95
CA ASN A 156 -10.27 -12.37 -3.71
C ASN A 156 -10.39 -13.89 -3.77
N PHE A 157 -10.57 -14.51 -2.62
CA PHE A 157 -10.69 -15.98 -2.51
C PHE A 157 -12.07 -16.50 -2.92
N ASN A 158 -13.07 -15.61 -2.99
CA ASN A 158 -14.47 -15.98 -3.25
C ASN A 158 -14.86 -15.80 -4.71
N SER A 159 -14.03 -15.15 -5.53
CA SER A 159 -14.26 -15.01 -6.97
C SER A 159 -13.95 -16.30 -7.71
N ARG A 160 -14.46 -16.42 -8.93
CA ARG A 160 -14.18 -17.53 -9.84
C ARG A 160 -13.79 -16.96 -11.19
N PRO A 161 -12.52 -17.08 -11.58
CA PRO A 161 -11.37 -17.62 -10.82
C PRO A 161 -11.03 -16.79 -9.57
N PRO A 162 -10.30 -17.35 -8.58
CA PRO A 162 -9.78 -16.57 -7.45
C PRO A 162 -8.78 -15.53 -7.93
N VAL A 163 -8.91 -14.29 -7.45
CA VAL A 163 -7.98 -13.21 -7.80
C VAL A 163 -6.74 -13.23 -6.93
N ASN A 164 -5.57 -13.10 -7.57
CA ASN A 164 -4.27 -12.98 -6.91
C ASN A 164 -3.37 -12.03 -7.71
N MET A 165 -3.54 -10.74 -7.49
CA MET A 165 -2.71 -9.71 -8.12
C MET A 165 -1.61 -9.26 -7.15
N ASN A 166 -0.38 -9.16 -7.63
CA ASN A 166 0.73 -8.76 -6.77
C ASN A 166 1.66 -7.75 -7.44
N ALA A 167 2.29 -6.94 -6.59
CA ALA A 167 3.48 -6.17 -6.89
C ALA A 167 4.62 -6.74 -6.05
N SER A 168 5.66 -7.20 -6.69
CA SER A 168 6.85 -7.81 -6.08
C SER A 168 8.08 -6.93 -6.24
N ASN A 169 9.17 -7.27 -5.53
CA ASN A 169 10.39 -6.48 -5.51
C ASN A 169 10.10 -4.99 -5.25
N VAL A 170 9.28 -4.74 -4.21
CA VAL A 170 8.93 -3.38 -3.84
C VAL A 170 10.12 -2.73 -3.14
N GLU A 171 10.69 -1.72 -3.79
CA GLU A 171 11.67 -0.81 -3.21
C GLU A 171 10.99 0.54 -3.02
N ALA A 172 10.88 0.99 -1.78
CA ALA A 172 10.21 2.25 -1.50
C ALA A 172 10.89 3.02 -0.36
N SER A 173 10.77 4.34 -0.42
CA SER A 173 11.25 5.23 0.61
C SER A 173 10.25 6.32 0.90
N ILE A 174 10.10 6.65 2.17
CA ILE A 174 9.35 7.82 2.63
C ILE A 174 10.32 8.69 3.41
N TYR A 175 10.39 9.94 3.04
CA TYR A 175 11.26 10.95 3.64
C TYR A 175 10.45 12.04 4.30
N ASN A 176 11.03 12.68 5.31
CA ASN A 176 10.47 13.87 5.97
C ASN A 176 9.10 13.61 6.63
N LEU A 177 8.98 12.47 7.33
CA LEU A 177 7.79 12.16 8.15
C LEU A 177 7.73 12.96 9.46
N THR A 178 8.70 13.85 9.67
CA THR A 178 8.85 14.63 10.91
C THR A 178 7.81 15.73 11.03
N ASN A 179 7.62 16.21 12.26
CA ASN A 179 6.84 17.41 12.57
C ASN A 179 7.53 18.71 12.13
N VAL A 180 8.64 18.63 11.42
CA VAL A 180 9.42 19.78 10.99
C VAL A 180 8.71 20.47 9.84
N VAL A 181 8.42 21.73 10.02
CA VAL A 181 7.82 22.62 9.01
C VAL A 181 8.97 23.26 8.24
N ASP A 182 8.87 23.33 6.91
CA ASP A 182 9.84 24.06 6.11
C ASP A 182 9.78 25.59 6.38
N LYS A 183 10.70 26.36 5.78
CA LYS A 183 10.74 27.83 5.92
C LYS A 183 9.46 28.53 5.44
N GLN A 184 8.56 27.84 4.72
CA GLN A 184 7.31 28.33 4.18
C GLN A 184 6.09 27.83 4.97
N GLY A 185 6.31 27.11 6.08
CA GLY A 185 5.25 26.56 6.92
C GLY A 185 4.62 25.27 6.38
N LYS A 186 5.21 24.66 5.34
CA LYS A 186 4.75 23.40 4.77
C LYS A 186 5.44 22.20 5.39
N ARG A 187 4.68 21.12 5.51
CA ARG A 187 5.13 19.80 5.93
C ARG A 187 4.90 18.83 4.78
N ASP A 188 5.89 18.68 3.92
CA ASP A 188 5.76 17.77 2.77
C ASP A 188 6.62 16.53 3.02
N ALA A 189 5.97 15.44 3.44
CA ALA A 189 6.56 14.12 3.34
C ALA A 189 6.57 13.68 1.86
N ARG A 190 7.63 12.99 1.46
CA ARG A 190 7.81 12.48 0.09
C ARG A 190 7.92 10.97 0.10
N PHE A 191 7.09 10.34 -0.70
CA PHE A 191 7.11 8.91 -0.97
C PHE A 191 7.58 8.66 -2.39
N GLU A 192 8.50 7.71 -2.57
CA GLU A 192 8.93 7.20 -3.85
C GLU A 192 8.96 5.68 -3.80
N GLY A 193 8.50 5.01 -4.85
CA GLY A 193 8.45 3.56 -4.88
C GLY A 193 8.59 3.00 -6.28
N LYS A 194 9.18 1.81 -6.36
CA LYS A 194 9.31 1.00 -7.57
C LYS A 194 8.94 -0.44 -7.25
N ALA A 195 8.37 -1.14 -8.21
CA ALA A 195 7.99 -2.54 -8.07
C ALA A 195 7.88 -3.23 -9.44
N LYS A 196 7.60 -4.53 -9.42
CA LYS A 196 7.18 -5.31 -10.58
C LYS A 196 5.75 -5.77 -10.38
N LEU A 197 4.82 -5.22 -11.17
CA LEU A 197 3.43 -5.66 -11.15
C LEU A 197 3.32 -6.99 -11.90
N LEU A 198 2.61 -7.97 -11.30
CA LEU A 198 2.44 -9.32 -11.85
C LEU A 198 3.76 -10.01 -12.21
N GLY A 199 4.84 -9.71 -11.48
CA GLY A 199 6.16 -10.30 -11.61
C GLY A 199 7.06 -9.70 -12.69
N HIS A 200 6.52 -8.93 -13.66
CA HIS A 200 7.31 -8.44 -14.79
C HIS A 200 7.12 -6.97 -15.14
N ALA A 201 5.90 -6.42 -15.06
CA ALA A 201 5.59 -5.08 -15.52
C ALA A 201 6.18 -4.01 -14.58
N PRO A 202 7.07 -3.11 -15.04
CA PRO A 202 7.64 -2.07 -14.20
C PRO A 202 6.56 -1.14 -13.68
N LEU A 203 6.56 -0.90 -12.37
CA LEU A 203 5.69 0.03 -11.67
C LEU A 203 6.54 1.07 -10.94
N GLU A 204 6.22 2.34 -11.14
CA GLU A 204 6.81 3.48 -10.47
C GLU A 204 5.70 4.29 -9.79
N THR A 205 5.94 4.74 -8.58
CA THR A 205 4.97 5.55 -7.84
C THR A 205 5.66 6.63 -7.04
N SER A 206 5.00 7.76 -6.88
CA SER A 206 5.47 8.85 -6.02
C SER A 206 4.29 9.58 -5.39
N ALA A 207 4.51 10.12 -4.20
CA ALA A 207 3.54 10.98 -3.55
C ALA A 207 4.24 12.08 -2.76
N THR A 208 3.55 13.22 -2.60
CA THR A 208 3.85 14.23 -1.60
C THR A 208 2.60 14.45 -0.78
N PHE A 209 2.73 14.52 0.54
CA PHE A 209 1.57 14.67 1.43
C PHE A 209 1.98 15.31 2.75
N ASP A 210 1.04 15.98 3.40
CA ASP A 210 1.22 16.40 4.78
C ASP A 210 0.95 15.19 5.71
N PRO A 211 1.96 14.67 6.44
CA PRO A 211 1.80 13.50 7.28
C PRO A 211 0.82 13.71 8.45
N LEU A 212 0.43 14.94 8.75
CA LEU A 212 -0.49 15.27 9.83
C LEU A 212 -1.91 15.64 9.35
N SER A 213 -2.14 15.82 8.04
CA SER A 213 -3.39 16.33 7.46
C SER A 213 -4.47 15.26 7.20
N ASN A 214 -4.38 14.05 7.72
CA ASN A 214 -5.32 12.96 7.43
C ASN A 214 -5.55 12.72 5.91
N PHE A 215 -4.52 12.95 5.08
CA PHE A 215 -4.58 12.90 3.62
C PHE A 215 -5.52 13.93 2.98
N GLU A 216 -5.79 15.03 3.65
CA GLU A 216 -6.58 16.12 3.09
C GLU A 216 -5.84 16.89 1.99
N ASP A 217 -4.51 16.88 2.08
CA ASP A 217 -3.60 17.49 1.11
C ASP A 217 -2.55 16.48 0.67
N PHE A 218 -2.62 16.06 -0.60
CA PHE A 218 -1.62 15.18 -1.19
C PHE A 218 -1.54 15.34 -2.71
N GLN A 219 -0.43 14.90 -3.27
CA GLN A 219 -0.27 14.59 -4.70
C GLN A 219 0.22 13.16 -4.83
N PHE A 220 -0.38 12.40 -5.73
CA PHE A 220 -0.06 11.00 -5.98
C PHE A 220 0.09 10.75 -7.47
N ARG A 221 1.12 9.99 -7.84
CA ARG A 221 1.37 9.53 -9.19
C ARG A 221 1.74 8.05 -9.17
N LEU A 222 1.19 7.31 -10.12
CA LEU A 222 1.55 5.93 -10.37
C LEU A 222 1.63 5.68 -11.87
N ARG A 223 2.65 4.96 -12.29
CA ARG A 223 2.82 4.52 -13.67
C ARG A 223 3.21 3.07 -13.68
N ALA A 224 2.43 2.24 -14.38
CA ALA A 224 2.79 0.87 -14.71
C ALA A 224 2.89 0.76 -16.23
N ARG A 225 3.88 0.01 -16.72
CA ARG A 225 4.16 -0.12 -18.15
C ARG A 225 4.27 -1.57 -18.53
N ASP A 226 3.91 -1.84 -19.79
CA ASP A 226 4.07 -3.14 -20.43
C ASP A 226 3.44 -4.29 -19.62
N ILE A 227 2.23 -4.05 -19.13
CA ILE A 227 1.44 -5.05 -18.42
C ILE A 227 0.93 -6.03 -19.47
N GLU A 228 1.31 -7.30 -19.38
CA GLU A 228 0.69 -8.36 -20.18
C GLU A 228 -0.76 -8.54 -19.73
N LEU A 229 -1.72 -8.15 -20.57
CA LEU A 229 -3.14 -8.12 -20.19
C LEU A 229 -3.69 -9.51 -19.84
N LYS A 230 -3.17 -10.57 -20.45
CA LYS A 230 -3.53 -11.94 -20.14
C LYS A 230 -3.23 -12.31 -18.68
N SER A 231 -2.19 -11.75 -18.09
CA SER A 231 -1.86 -11.97 -16.68
C SER A 231 -2.83 -11.28 -15.70
N MET A 232 -3.74 -10.44 -16.22
CA MET A 232 -4.81 -9.80 -15.45
C MET A 232 -6.15 -10.56 -15.53
N ASN A 233 -6.23 -11.71 -16.21
CA ASN A 233 -7.49 -12.39 -16.49
C ASN A 233 -8.26 -12.80 -15.23
N ASP A 234 -7.58 -13.24 -14.18
CA ASP A 234 -8.27 -13.53 -12.90
C ASP A 234 -9.05 -12.31 -12.39
N PHE A 235 -8.46 -11.12 -12.49
CA PHE A 235 -9.10 -9.87 -12.10
C PHE A 235 -10.19 -9.45 -13.10
N ALA A 236 -9.90 -9.53 -14.41
CA ALA A 236 -10.83 -9.16 -15.46
C ALA A 236 -12.09 -10.04 -15.46
N SER A 237 -11.93 -11.35 -15.30
CA SER A 237 -13.05 -12.30 -15.18
C SER A 237 -13.86 -12.07 -13.91
N ALA A 238 -13.20 -11.88 -12.76
CA ALA A 238 -13.88 -11.72 -11.49
C ALA A 238 -14.72 -10.43 -11.40
N TYR A 239 -14.20 -9.32 -11.93
CA TYR A 239 -14.81 -8.00 -11.78
C TYR A 239 -15.41 -7.42 -13.07
N GLY A 240 -14.88 -7.81 -14.22
CA GLY A 240 -15.30 -7.33 -15.54
C GLY A 240 -16.12 -8.32 -16.35
N LYS A 241 -16.08 -9.60 -16.00
CA LYS A 241 -16.74 -10.72 -16.72
C LYS A 241 -16.27 -10.87 -18.17
N PHE A 242 -15.01 -10.65 -18.40
CA PHE A 242 -14.35 -10.85 -19.69
C PHE A 242 -12.90 -11.30 -19.47
N ASP A 243 -12.28 -11.83 -20.53
CA ASP A 243 -10.88 -12.23 -20.54
C ASP A 243 -10.13 -11.60 -21.70
N PHE A 244 -8.84 -11.36 -21.50
CA PHE A 244 -7.92 -10.94 -22.55
C PHE A 244 -7.28 -12.18 -23.19
N ASN A 245 -7.35 -12.30 -24.51
CA ASN A 245 -6.59 -13.28 -25.26
C ASN A 245 -5.15 -12.85 -25.50
N ALA A 246 -4.96 -11.57 -25.75
CA ALA A 246 -3.67 -10.95 -26.00
C ALA A 246 -3.71 -9.46 -25.70
N GLY A 247 -2.54 -8.83 -25.70
CA GLY A 247 -2.36 -7.40 -25.61
C GLY A 247 -1.50 -6.99 -24.44
N HIS A 248 -1.04 -5.74 -24.53
CA HIS A 248 -0.25 -5.08 -23.52
C HIS A 248 -0.93 -3.78 -23.06
N GLY A 249 -0.73 -3.41 -21.80
CA GLY A 249 -1.30 -2.21 -21.22
C GLY A 249 -0.28 -1.37 -20.48
N ASP A 250 -0.41 -0.06 -20.61
CA ASP A 250 0.21 0.88 -19.69
C ASP A 250 -0.89 1.58 -18.90
N VAL A 251 -0.62 1.95 -17.65
CA VAL A 251 -1.55 2.69 -16.80
C VAL A 251 -0.83 3.86 -16.17
N VAL A 252 -1.41 5.04 -16.28
CA VAL A 252 -0.99 6.23 -15.54
C VAL A 252 -2.14 6.69 -14.64
N ILE A 253 -1.83 6.92 -13.38
CA ILE A 253 -2.76 7.49 -12.40
C ILE A 253 -2.13 8.76 -11.86
N GLU A 254 -2.84 9.86 -11.93
CA GLU A 254 -2.50 11.09 -11.22
C GLU A 254 -3.70 11.51 -10.39
N ALA A 255 -3.47 11.76 -9.11
CA ALA A 255 -4.50 12.22 -8.19
C ALA A 255 -3.91 13.27 -7.24
N GLN A 256 -4.72 14.24 -6.88
CA GLN A 256 -4.38 15.22 -5.85
C GLN A 256 -5.59 15.44 -4.96
N ALA A 257 -5.33 15.74 -3.70
CA ALA A 257 -6.33 16.29 -2.80
C ALA A 257 -5.91 17.67 -2.33
N LYS A 258 -6.85 18.56 -2.19
CA LYS A 258 -6.71 19.86 -1.55
C LYS A 258 -7.93 20.08 -0.66
N LYS A 259 -7.70 20.29 0.65
CA LYS A 259 -8.77 20.44 1.64
C LYS A 259 -9.79 19.32 1.51
N ALA A 260 -9.31 18.09 1.47
CA ALA A 260 -10.07 16.86 1.33
C ALA A 260 -10.80 16.65 -0.02
N GLN A 261 -10.76 17.61 -0.95
CA GLN A 261 -11.34 17.45 -2.29
C GLN A 261 -10.33 16.76 -3.21
N VAL A 262 -10.70 15.58 -3.70
CA VAL A 262 -9.87 14.76 -4.60
C VAL A 262 -10.22 15.11 -6.04
N SER A 263 -9.20 15.29 -6.85
CA SER A 263 -9.29 15.41 -8.32
C SER A 263 -8.12 14.66 -8.96
N GLY A 264 -8.34 14.15 -10.16
CA GLY A 264 -7.29 13.42 -10.86
C GLY A 264 -7.82 12.66 -12.05
N TYR A 265 -7.03 11.67 -12.52
CA TYR A 265 -7.44 10.79 -13.61
C TYR A 265 -6.70 9.45 -13.58
N ILE A 266 -7.32 8.46 -14.23
CA ILE A 266 -6.69 7.20 -14.65
C ILE A 266 -6.64 7.21 -16.18
N LYS A 267 -5.48 6.94 -16.73
CA LYS A 267 -5.25 6.85 -18.18
C LYS A 267 -4.66 5.50 -18.54
N PRO A 268 -5.49 4.50 -18.89
CA PRO A 268 -5.01 3.30 -19.53
C PRO A 268 -4.64 3.57 -20.99
N LEU A 269 -3.56 2.96 -21.45
CA LEU A 269 -3.16 2.87 -22.84
C LEU A 269 -2.99 1.40 -23.17
N LEU A 270 -3.83 0.93 -24.08
CA LEU A 270 -3.88 -0.49 -24.46
C LEU A 270 -3.36 -0.66 -25.89
N ARG A 271 -2.60 -1.74 -26.11
CA ARG A 271 -1.98 -2.08 -27.39
C ARG A 271 -2.26 -3.53 -27.72
N ASP A 272 -2.60 -3.79 -28.98
CA ASP A 272 -2.79 -5.12 -29.53
C ASP A 272 -3.76 -5.98 -28.71
N VAL A 273 -4.87 -5.36 -28.26
CA VAL A 273 -5.83 -5.98 -27.37
C VAL A 273 -6.76 -6.91 -28.12
N GLU A 274 -6.84 -8.15 -27.66
CA GLU A 274 -7.86 -9.12 -28.04
C GLU A 274 -8.64 -9.53 -26.79
N VAL A 275 -9.96 -9.39 -26.83
CA VAL A 275 -10.86 -9.69 -25.71
C VAL A 275 -11.79 -10.84 -26.07
N PHE A 276 -11.96 -11.77 -25.14
CA PHE A 276 -12.94 -12.85 -25.21
C PHE A 276 -14.03 -12.63 -24.15
N ASN A 277 -15.30 -12.73 -24.54
CA ASN A 277 -16.43 -12.65 -23.63
C ASN A 277 -17.27 -13.92 -23.72
N TRP A 278 -17.09 -14.82 -22.76
CA TRP A 278 -17.76 -16.12 -22.74
C TRP A 278 -19.30 -16.03 -22.81
N GLN A 279 -19.93 -15.06 -22.17
CA GLN A 279 -21.41 -14.99 -22.13
C GLN A 279 -22.04 -14.51 -23.43
N GLN A 280 -21.33 -13.68 -24.22
CA GLN A 280 -21.85 -13.14 -25.47
C GLN A 280 -21.42 -13.94 -26.69
N ASP A 281 -20.25 -14.59 -26.65
CA ASP A 281 -19.74 -15.37 -27.81
C ASP A 281 -20.39 -16.71 -27.96
N VAL A 282 -20.96 -17.28 -26.89
CA VAL A 282 -21.71 -18.55 -26.95
C VAL A 282 -23.15 -18.32 -27.40
N GLU A 283 -23.75 -17.15 -27.15
CA GLU A 283 -25.15 -16.87 -27.49
C GLU A 283 -25.38 -16.13 -28.82
N ASN A 284 -24.38 -15.41 -29.36
CA ASN A 284 -24.53 -14.60 -30.57
C ASN A 284 -23.34 -14.75 -31.53
N LYS A 285 -23.50 -15.57 -32.57
CA LYS A 285 -22.47 -15.82 -33.58
C LYS A 285 -22.16 -14.63 -34.53
N ASP A 286 -22.86 -13.50 -34.45
CA ASP A 286 -22.86 -12.49 -35.52
C ASP A 286 -22.35 -11.08 -35.12
N LYS A 287 -21.87 -10.83 -33.91
CA LYS A 287 -21.31 -9.55 -33.57
C LYS A 287 -19.94 -9.66 -32.91
N SER A 288 -18.94 -9.16 -33.61
CA SER A 288 -17.59 -8.98 -33.03
C SER A 288 -17.65 -8.23 -31.70
N ILE A 289 -17.38 -8.90 -30.62
CA ILE A 289 -17.37 -8.37 -29.24
C ILE A 289 -16.41 -7.20 -29.12
N PHE A 290 -15.34 -7.21 -29.88
CA PHE A 290 -14.43 -6.09 -30.04
C PHE A 290 -15.18 -4.82 -30.40
N ARG A 291 -16.24 -4.90 -31.22
CA ARG A 291 -17.07 -3.77 -31.59
C ARG A 291 -17.92 -3.28 -30.43
N SER A 292 -18.46 -4.16 -29.61
CA SER A 292 -19.30 -3.79 -28.44
C SER A 292 -18.46 -3.22 -27.29
N VAL A 293 -17.31 -3.81 -26.97
CA VAL A 293 -16.34 -3.22 -26.05
C VAL A 293 -15.79 -1.92 -26.61
N TRP A 294 -15.61 -1.84 -27.92
CA TRP A 294 -15.16 -0.66 -28.61
C TRP A 294 -16.20 0.49 -28.58
N GLU A 295 -17.45 0.20 -28.93
CA GLU A 295 -18.56 1.15 -28.86
C GLU A 295 -18.76 1.65 -27.41
N ALA A 296 -18.42 0.81 -26.43
CA ALA A 296 -18.46 1.11 -25.02
C ALA A 296 -17.35 2.07 -24.56
N ILE A 297 -16.16 1.88 -25.05
CA ILE A 297 -15.01 2.78 -24.79
C ILE A 297 -15.19 4.10 -25.53
N VAL A 298 -15.73 4.08 -26.75
CA VAL A 298 -15.89 5.26 -27.62
C VAL A 298 -17.15 6.06 -27.27
N GLY A 299 -18.22 5.40 -26.84
CA GLY A 299 -19.53 6.05 -26.57
C GLY A 299 -19.60 6.81 -25.25
N GLY A 300 -18.61 6.74 -24.38
CA GLY A 300 -18.65 7.29 -23.01
C GLY A 300 -17.76 8.49 -22.70
N THR A 301 -16.83 8.88 -23.61
CA THR A 301 -15.95 10.04 -23.37
C THR A 301 -15.60 10.77 -24.65
N GLU A 302 -15.65 12.12 -24.59
CA GLU A 302 -15.31 13.03 -25.71
C GLU A 302 -13.85 12.91 -26.20
N THR A 303 -13.00 12.07 -25.58
CA THR A 303 -11.58 12.01 -25.88
C THR A 303 -11.05 10.57 -25.97
N VAL A 304 -11.56 9.78 -26.91
CA VAL A 304 -10.91 8.52 -27.27
C VAL A 304 -10.03 8.73 -28.50
N LEU A 305 -8.73 8.61 -28.28
CA LEU A 305 -7.75 8.69 -29.36
C LEU A 305 -7.45 7.27 -29.86
N LYS A 306 -8.00 6.90 -31.02
CA LYS A 306 -7.65 5.68 -31.73
C LYS A 306 -6.57 5.93 -32.75
N ASN A 307 -5.43 5.28 -32.60
CA ASN A 307 -4.46 5.16 -33.70
C ASN A 307 -4.66 3.84 -34.43
N GLN A 308 -5.48 3.85 -35.49
CA GLN A 308 -5.83 2.64 -36.27
C GLN A 308 -4.61 1.95 -36.86
N ALA A 309 -3.58 2.69 -37.22
CA ALA A 309 -2.37 2.15 -37.81
C ALA A 309 -1.50 1.33 -36.81
N LYS A 310 -1.72 1.52 -35.51
CA LYS A 310 -0.93 0.87 -34.44
C LYS A 310 -1.76 0.04 -33.49
N ASN A 311 -3.07 -0.18 -33.76
CA ASN A 311 -3.99 -0.92 -32.87
C ASN A 311 -3.89 -0.49 -31.39
N GLN A 312 -3.82 0.83 -31.15
CA GLN A 312 -3.65 1.43 -29.83
C GLN A 312 -4.90 2.18 -29.39
N PHE A 313 -5.25 2.02 -28.12
CA PHE A 313 -6.38 2.68 -27.49
C PHE A 313 -5.95 3.41 -26.23
N ALA A 314 -6.34 4.66 -26.10
CA ALA A 314 -6.15 5.44 -24.91
C ALA A 314 -7.49 6.05 -24.48
N THR A 315 -7.81 5.98 -23.21
CA THR A 315 -8.94 6.68 -22.62
C THR A 315 -8.48 7.41 -21.37
N LYS A 316 -9.25 8.41 -20.95
CA LYS A 316 -9.00 9.13 -19.71
C LYS A 316 -10.26 9.07 -18.85
N VAL A 317 -10.16 8.49 -17.67
CA VAL A 317 -11.24 8.44 -16.69
C VAL A 317 -10.93 9.45 -15.60
N GLU A 318 -11.79 10.44 -15.42
CA GLU A 318 -11.62 11.45 -14.39
C GLU A 318 -11.98 10.90 -13.02
N LEU A 319 -11.20 11.30 -12.02
CA LEU A 319 -11.39 10.98 -10.62
C LEU A 319 -11.81 12.23 -9.87
N SER A 320 -12.90 12.13 -9.12
CA SER A 320 -13.35 13.19 -8.23
C SER A 320 -14.00 12.59 -6.99
N GLY A 321 -13.89 13.27 -5.86
CA GLY A 321 -14.46 12.81 -4.61
C GLY A 321 -14.04 13.66 -3.42
N ASN A 322 -14.41 13.23 -2.22
CA ASN A 322 -13.97 13.84 -0.97
C ASN A 322 -13.42 12.76 -0.04
N VAL A 323 -12.24 13.00 0.55
CA VAL A 323 -11.56 12.04 1.45
C VAL A 323 -12.42 11.66 2.65
N HIS A 324 -13.26 12.57 3.14
CA HIS A 324 -14.09 12.36 4.34
C HIS A 324 -15.48 11.76 4.08
N GLN A 325 -15.92 11.68 2.83
CA GLN A 325 -17.32 11.30 2.51
C GLN A 325 -17.67 9.84 2.77
N GLN A 326 -16.69 8.98 3.06
CA GLN A 326 -16.96 7.60 3.45
C GLN A 326 -15.90 7.18 4.47
N ASN A 327 -16.30 6.47 5.52
CA ASN A 327 -15.41 5.77 6.46
C ASN A 327 -14.59 4.66 5.78
N ILE A 328 -13.91 4.99 4.69
CA ILE A 328 -13.16 4.09 3.83
C ILE A 328 -11.68 4.37 4.08
N SER A 329 -10.87 3.33 4.25
CA SER A 329 -9.42 3.50 4.29
C SER A 329 -8.93 4.11 2.98
N ALA A 330 -7.86 4.91 3.01
CA ALA A 330 -7.27 5.49 1.80
C ALA A 330 -6.97 4.42 0.73
N PHE A 331 -6.61 3.20 1.17
CA PHE A 331 -6.39 2.05 0.28
C PHE A 331 -7.70 1.50 -0.31
N GLU A 332 -8.76 1.41 0.49
CA GLU A 332 -10.07 0.96 0.00
C GLU A 332 -10.65 1.96 -1.01
N ALA A 333 -10.49 3.27 -0.74
CA ALA A 333 -10.83 4.31 -1.69
C ALA A 333 -10.02 4.17 -2.99
N PHE A 334 -8.72 3.93 -2.89
CA PHE A 334 -7.85 3.68 -4.04
C PHE A 334 -8.27 2.44 -4.83
N LEU A 335 -8.55 1.32 -4.15
CA LEU A 335 -9.06 0.11 -4.81
C LEU A 335 -10.43 0.32 -5.46
N GLN A 336 -11.33 1.06 -4.83
CA GLN A 336 -12.63 1.39 -5.43
C GLN A 336 -12.46 2.27 -6.67
N ILE A 337 -11.55 3.22 -6.62
CA ILE A 337 -11.18 4.04 -7.77
C ILE A 337 -10.61 3.18 -8.89
N LEU A 338 -9.65 2.30 -8.59
CA LEU A 338 -9.08 1.39 -9.58
C LEU A 338 -10.15 0.44 -10.14
N ARG A 339 -10.96 -0.16 -9.29
CA ARG A 339 -12.04 -1.04 -9.69
C ARG A 339 -13.09 -0.32 -10.53
N ASN A 340 -13.54 0.84 -10.09
CA ASN A 340 -14.54 1.63 -10.83
C ASN A 340 -13.97 2.15 -12.14
N GLY A 341 -12.74 2.65 -12.14
CA GLY A 341 -12.04 3.08 -13.34
C GLY A 341 -11.83 1.93 -14.33
N PHE A 342 -11.43 0.75 -13.83
CA PHE A 342 -11.28 -0.45 -14.65
C PHE A 342 -12.64 -0.91 -15.23
N ILE A 343 -13.67 -1.01 -14.38
CA ILE A 343 -15.03 -1.39 -14.81
C ILE A 343 -15.61 -0.35 -15.77
N GLN A 344 -15.42 0.95 -15.51
CA GLN A 344 -15.91 2.01 -16.40
C GLN A 344 -15.16 2.06 -17.72
N ALA A 345 -13.87 1.76 -17.73
CA ALA A 345 -13.09 1.66 -18.95
C ALA A 345 -13.55 0.51 -19.86
N PHE A 346 -14.17 -0.54 -19.28
CA PHE A 346 -14.58 -1.75 -20.00
C PHE A 346 -16.10 -2.01 -19.99
N ASN A 347 -16.91 -1.29 -19.19
CA ASN A 347 -18.37 -1.39 -19.21
C ASN A 347 -19.01 -0.19 -19.91
N ALA A 348 -19.63 -0.44 -21.06
CA ALA A 348 -20.49 0.54 -21.70
C ALA A 348 -21.71 0.84 -20.84
N ARG A 349 -21.91 2.08 -20.45
CA ARG A 349 -23.23 2.57 -20.06
C ARG A 349 -23.91 3.18 -21.27
N TYR A 350 -25.03 2.62 -21.67
CA TYR A 350 -25.98 3.30 -22.54
C TYR A 350 -26.54 4.50 -21.78
N GLU A 351 -26.09 5.70 -22.08
CA GLU A 351 -26.88 6.89 -21.80
C GLU A 351 -28.02 6.92 -22.82
N ARG A 352 -29.24 6.73 -22.34
CA ARG A 352 -30.41 7.00 -23.19
C ARG A 352 -30.36 8.49 -23.56
N PRO A 353 -30.51 8.83 -24.85
CA PRO A 353 -30.71 10.23 -25.25
C PRO A 353 -31.88 10.77 -24.43
N LYS A 354 -31.73 11.95 -23.83
CA LYS A 354 -32.87 12.66 -23.27
C LYS A 354 -33.89 12.85 -24.40
N PRO A 355 -35.18 12.48 -24.19
CA PRO A 355 -36.19 12.85 -25.16
C PRO A 355 -36.19 14.38 -25.27
N ASP A 356 -36.08 14.88 -26.49
CA ASP A 356 -36.20 16.29 -26.78
C ASP A 356 -37.52 16.77 -26.16
N ALA A 357 -37.43 17.78 -25.28
CA ALA A 357 -38.60 18.48 -24.78
C ALA A 357 -39.17 19.28 -25.93
N GLY A 358 -40.26 18.76 -26.51
CA GLY A 358 -41.13 19.51 -27.43
C GLY A 358 -41.99 20.52 -26.69
#